data_b009ab3b7738f89826d821eb166b94f6
#
_entry.id   b009ab3b7738f89826d821eb166b94f6
#
_cell.length_a   1.000
_cell.length_b   1.000
_cell.length_c   1.000
_cell.angle_alpha   90.00
_cell.angle_beta   90.00
_cell.angle_gamma   90.00
#
_symmetry.space_group_name_H-M   'P 1'
#
loop_
_entity.id
_entity.type
_entity.pdbx_description
1 polymer ?
#
loop_
_entity_poly.entity_id
_entity_poly.type
_entity_poly.pdbx_seq_one_letter_code
_entity_poly.pdbx_strand_id
1 'polypeptide(L)'
;MTTGVRLRKLAGKRPSKRGWHWTDYFKSSPLKLDQNWPRPTVFVAMSGGVDSSVTAYLLKQEGYQVVGMFMKNWSYPIKHISECPLYQDYLDMVSVCQHLQIPYLVVSFEKEYKKRVIDDFFKGYAAGITPNPDVLCNREIKFDLFMKEAIRLGADLIATGHHIRSRKTKMGVELLRGKDPIKDQTYFVYPLTQTQLKKCLFPVGEYIKDDIRKLAREVALPTAAKRDSQGICFIGRIDAKDFLKTRLPEKTGDIVDTKGNRLGKHEGAWFYTIGQRRIDGLSGTVKPLYVIRTDVKKNLVVVGSDRETYAKVARIKGLHLISPKATPVEQLLGKKLLAKPRYTPQVFPGILKKDQKGYYFEFTKRERAITPGQSLVLYQKDVCLGGGVITASQL
;
A
#
# COMPACT_ATOMS: atom_id res chain seq x y z
N MET A 1 30.53 -4.92 29.11
CA MET A 1 30.01 -6.26 29.40
C MET A 1 28.83 -6.53 28.47
N THR A 2 29.04 -7.39 27.52
CA THR A 2 28.15 -7.69 26.40
C THR A 2 27.01 -8.59 26.86
N THR A 3 25.81 -8.04 26.97
CA THR A 3 24.58 -8.84 27.12
C THR A 3 24.13 -9.33 25.75
N GLY A 4 24.83 -10.31 25.22
CA GLY A 4 24.39 -11.09 24.08
C GLY A 4 23.17 -11.90 24.49
N VAL A 5 21.97 -11.46 24.09
CA VAL A 5 20.74 -12.26 24.22
C VAL A 5 20.93 -13.52 23.37
N ARG A 6 20.99 -14.68 24.03
CA ARG A 6 21.13 -15.99 23.40
C ARG A 6 19.92 -16.28 22.48
N LEU A 7 19.98 -15.86 21.23
CA LEU A 7 18.99 -16.16 20.18
C LEU A 7 18.87 -17.66 19.86
N ARG A 8 19.82 -18.51 20.33
CA ARG A 8 19.86 -19.94 20.02
C ARG A 8 18.85 -20.86 20.74
N LYS A 9 18.12 -20.38 21.76
CA LYS A 9 17.21 -21.25 22.54
C LYS A 9 15.74 -21.23 22.11
N LEU A 10 15.32 -20.39 21.18
CA LEU A 10 13.91 -20.29 20.77
C LEU A 10 13.56 -21.09 19.49
N ALA A 11 14.55 -21.51 18.72
CA ALA A 11 14.35 -22.20 17.43
C ALA A 11 13.81 -23.65 17.54
N GLY A 12 13.67 -24.23 18.72
CA GLY A 12 13.34 -25.63 18.91
C GLY A 12 12.05 -25.97 19.70
N LYS A 13 11.26 -24.96 20.10
CA LYS A 13 10.02 -25.26 20.82
C LYS A 13 8.90 -25.64 19.85
N ARG A 14 8.43 -26.90 19.95
CA ARG A 14 7.20 -27.35 19.28
C ARG A 14 5.99 -26.59 19.84
N PRO A 15 4.95 -26.33 19.03
CA PRO A 15 3.73 -25.70 19.53
C PRO A 15 3.15 -26.53 20.68
N SER A 16 2.76 -25.85 21.75
CA SER A 16 1.97 -26.48 22.81
C SER A 16 0.60 -26.89 22.24
N LYS A 17 -0.11 -27.81 22.91
CA LYS A 17 -1.49 -28.21 22.54
C LYS A 17 -2.47 -27.03 22.44
N ARG A 18 -2.10 -25.82 22.94
CA ARG A 18 -2.88 -24.57 22.88
C ARG A 18 -2.60 -23.69 21.66
N GLY A 19 -1.76 -24.12 20.71
CA GLY A 19 -1.35 -23.29 19.55
C GLY A 19 -0.28 -22.24 19.88
N TRP A 20 0.20 -21.57 18.83
CA TRP A 20 1.19 -20.50 18.92
C TRP A 20 0.51 -19.21 19.39
N HIS A 21 0.93 -18.66 20.55
CA HIS A 21 0.50 -17.33 20.96
C HIS A 21 1.56 -16.32 20.51
N TRP A 22 1.16 -15.35 19.68
CA TRP A 22 2.09 -14.39 19.07
C TRP A 22 2.90 -13.60 20.10
N THR A 23 2.35 -13.31 21.29
CA THR A 23 3.03 -12.61 22.40
C THR A 23 4.22 -13.38 22.93
N ASP A 24 4.36 -14.69 22.67
CA ASP A 24 5.51 -15.46 23.11
C ASP A 24 6.76 -15.12 22.28
N TYR A 25 6.58 -14.67 21.04
CA TYR A 25 7.63 -14.39 20.07
C TYR A 25 7.83 -12.92 19.79
N PHE A 26 6.76 -12.13 19.74
CA PHE A 26 6.79 -10.71 19.44
C PHE A 26 6.76 -9.92 20.75
N LYS A 27 7.93 -9.54 21.26
CA LYS A 27 8.09 -8.80 22.51
C LYS A 27 8.32 -7.32 22.22
N SER A 28 7.77 -6.46 23.07
CA SER A 28 8.12 -5.04 23.14
C SER A 28 9.30 -4.83 24.10
N SER A 29 10.07 -3.76 23.89
CA SER A 29 11.02 -3.27 24.88
C SER A 29 10.29 -2.47 25.97
N PRO A 30 10.91 -2.25 27.14
CA PRO A 30 10.40 -1.29 28.11
C PRO A 30 10.26 0.09 27.49
N LEU A 31 9.09 0.72 27.61
CA LEU A 31 8.84 2.07 27.13
C LEU A 31 8.98 3.05 28.30
N LYS A 32 9.97 3.94 28.18
CA LYS A 32 10.14 5.08 29.08
C LYS A 32 10.26 6.32 28.18
N LEU A 33 9.27 7.20 28.24
CA LEU A 33 9.29 8.47 27.55
C LEU A 33 9.77 9.55 28.53
N ASP A 34 10.72 10.36 28.07
CA ASP A 34 11.15 11.53 28.80
C ASP A 34 10.18 12.68 28.50
N GLN A 35 9.41 13.07 29.49
CA GLN A 35 8.42 14.15 29.36
C GLN A 35 9.06 15.53 29.17
N ASN A 36 10.35 15.67 29.49
CA ASN A 36 11.12 16.90 29.34
C ASN A 36 11.95 16.92 28.05
N TRP A 37 11.76 15.91 27.16
CA TRP A 37 12.49 15.87 25.89
C TRP A 37 12.22 17.13 25.07
N PRO A 38 13.27 17.81 24.55
CA PRO A 38 13.12 19.14 23.94
C PRO A 38 12.37 19.16 22.61
N ARG A 39 12.14 17.99 22.02
CA ARG A 39 11.40 17.82 20.77
C ARG A 39 10.24 16.82 20.91
N PRO A 40 9.26 16.86 19.99
CA PRO A 40 8.13 15.94 20.02
C PRO A 40 8.55 14.45 20.04
N THR A 41 7.74 13.63 20.68
CA THR A 41 7.86 12.16 20.63
C THR A 41 7.27 11.65 19.31
N VAL A 42 8.06 10.88 18.54
CA VAL A 42 7.67 10.33 17.24
C VAL A 42 7.65 8.81 17.26
N PHE A 43 6.49 8.23 16.97
CA PHE A 43 6.41 6.78 16.80
C PHE A 43 6.54 6.44 15.30
N VAL A 44 7.58 5.67 14.99
CA VAL A 44 7.89 5.25 13.61
C VAL A 44 7.26 3.91 13.32
N ALA A 45 6.46 3.84 12.25
CA ALA A 45 5.90 2.58 11.74
C ALA A 45 7.02 1.72 11.15
N MET A 46 7.58 0.84 11.95
CA MET A 46 8.71 -0.03 11.59
C MET A 46 8.21 -1.28 10.89
N SER A 47 8.65 -1.51 9.65
CA SER A 47 8.31 -2.70 8.85
C SER A 47 9.43 -3.73 8.78
N GLY A 48 10.57 -3.47 9.43
CA GLY A 48 11.79 -4.26 9.25
C GLY A 48 12.48 -4.03 7.89
N GLY A 49 12.02 -3.09 7.08
CA GLY A 49 12.63 -2.72 5.79
C GLY A 49 13.55 -1.50 5.91
N VAL A 50 14.40 -1.27 4.89
CA VAL A 50 15.40 -0.19 4.87
C VAL A 50 14.77 1.20 5.01
N ASP A 51 13.62 1.47 4.38
CA ASP A 51 13.00 2.80 4.39
C ASP A 51 12.53 3.21 5.79
N SER A 52 11.88 2.31 6.52
CA SER A 52 11.47 2.58 7.90
C SER A 52 12.65 2.70 8.85
N SER A 53 13.74 1.94 8.60
CA SER A 53 14.97 2.01 9.38
C SER A 53 15.67 3.35 9.21
N VAL A 54 15.81 3.83 7.97
CA VAL A 54 16.38 5.16 7.68
C VAL A 54 15.48 6.27 8.20
N THR A 55 14.14 6.11 8.14
CA THR A 55 13.19 7.06 8.75
C THR A 55 13.49 7.24 10.24
N ALA A 56 13.64 6.13 10.98
CA ALA A 56 13.94 6.19 12.42
C ALA A 56 15.32 6.84 12.68
N TYR A 57 16.33 6.50 11.88
CA TYR A 57 17.65 7.10 11.97
C TYR A 57 17.60 8.62 11.76
N LEU A 58 17.00 9.10 10.65
CA LEU A 58 16.93 10.53 10.32
C LEU A 58 16.25 11.33 11.44
N LEU A 59 15.12 10.84 11.96
CA LEU A 59 14.40 11.52 13.04
C LEU A 59 15.22 11.55 14.33
N LYS A 60 15.96 10.47 14.64
CA LYS A 60 16.88 10.48 15.80
C LYS A 60 17.98 11.51 15.62
N GLN A 61 18.58 11.64 14.42
CA GLN A 61 19.59 12.65 14.11
C GLN A 61 19.04 14.09 14.21
N GLU A 62 17.77 14.27 13.88
CA GLU A 62 17.07 15.56 14.05
C GLU A 62 16.71 15.84 15.51
N GLY A 63 17.02 14.94 16.46
CA GLY A 63 16.82 15.12 17.90
C GLY A 63 15.43 14.80 18.41
N TYR A 64 14.56 14.14 17.63
CA TYR A 64 13.26 13.66 18.12
C TYR A 64 13.42 12.54 19.14
N GLN A 65 12.48 12.43 20.09
CA GLN A 65 12.33 11.23 20.92
C GLN A 65 11.65 10.15 20.08
N VAL A 66 12.44 9.18 19.56
CA VAL A 66 11.96 8.19 18.59
C VAL A 66 11.61 6.88 19.27
N VAL A 67 10.45 6.32 18.93
CA VAL A 67 10.00 4.96 19.31
C VAL A 67 9.71 4.16 18.07
N GLY A 68 10.29 2.98 17.91
CA GLY A 68 9.91 2.03 16.87
C GLY A 68 8.59 1.35 17.22
N MET A 69 7.64 1.23 16.27
CA MET A 69 6.40 0.50 16.51
C MET A 69 6.10 -0.45 15.37
N PHE A 70 6.13 -1.75 15.67
CA PHE A 70 5.91 -2.83 14.71
C PHE A 70 4.44 -3.26 14.73
N MET A 71 3.86 -3.43 13.54
CA MET A 71 2.46 -3.88 13.38
C MET A 71 2.41 -5.34 12.96
N LYS A 72 1.81 -6.20 13.77
CA LYS A 72 1.45 -7.56 13.41
C LYS A 72 0.03 -7.55 12.81
N ASN A 73 -0.07 -7.61 11.49
CA ASN A 73 -1.35 -7.50 10.78
C ASN A 73 -1.80 -8.80 10.11
N TRP A 74 -0.91 -9.80 10.03
CA TRP A 74 -1.22 -11.05 9.38
C TRP A 74 -0.53 -12.23 10.07
N SER A 75 -1.20 -13.37 10.16
CA SER A 75 -0.61 -14.64 10.58
C SER A 75 -0.58 -15.61 9.43
N TYR A 76 0.59 -16.20 9.21
CA TYR A 76 0.78 -17.24 8.20
C TYR A 76 0.44 -18.60 8.80
N PRO A 77 -0.13 -19.53 8.02
CA PRO A 77 -0.26 -20.95 8.38
C PRO A 77 1.12 -21.62 8.27
N ILE A 78 1.93 -21.53 9.32
CA ILE A 78 3.31 -22.03 9.36
C ILE A 78 3.47 -23.11 10.42
N LYS A 79 4.38 -24.08 10.18
CA LYS A 79 4.73 -25.10 11.17
C LYS A 79 5.73 -24.61 12.20
N HIS A 80 6.70 -23.78 11.77
CA HIS A 80 7.75 -23.22 12.62
C HIS A 80 7.81 -21.71 12.49
N ILE A 81 7.98 -21.01 13.62
CA ILE A 81 8.02 -19.53 13.67
C ILE A 81 9.19 -18.96 12.84
N SER A 82 10.28 -19.71 12.70
CA SER A 82 11.43 -19.32 11.86
C SER A 82 11.11 -19.24 10.37
N GLU A 83 10.03 -19.87 9.91
CA GLU A 83 9.56 -19.85 8.52
C GLU A 83 8.64 -18.63 8.27
N CYS A 84 8.30 -17.87 9.32
CA CYS A 84 7.40 -16.73 9.21
C CYS A 84 8.12 -15.49 8.67
N PRO A 85 7.78 -14.99 7.46
CA PRO A 85 8.39 -13.77 6.94
C PRO A 85 8.19 -12.57 7.85
N LEU A 86 7.02 -12.48 8.49
CA LEU A 86 6.72 -11.41 9.44
C LEU A 86 7.60 -11.48 10.69
N TYR A 87 7.97 -12.68 11.15
CA TYR A 87 8.87 -12.84 12.28
C TYR A 87 10.28 -12.40 11.93
N GLN A 88 10.76 -12.65 10.70
CA GLN A 88 12.03 -12.11 10.25
C GLN A 88 12.00 -10.58 10.17
N ASP A 89 10.92 -9.99 9.65
CA ASP A 89 10.74 -8.54 9.62
C ASP A 89 10.75 -7.93 11.04
N TYR A 90 10.16 -8.63 12.01
CA TYR A 90 10.21 -8.24 13.41
C TYR A 90 11.65 -8.29 13.97
N LEU A 91 12.40 -9.35 13.71
CA LEU A 91 13.81 -9.46 14.17
C LEU A 91 14.69 -8.38 13.55
N ASP A 92 14.49 -8.08 12.28
CA ASP A 92 15.19 -6.99 11.58
C ASP A 92 14.87 -5.64 12.23
N MET A 93 13.60 -5.38 12.55
CA MET A 93 13.18 -4.17 13.28
C MET A 93 13.82 -4.09 14.66
N VAL A 94 13.84 -5.18 15.44
CA VAL A 94 14.49 -5.24 16.75
C VAL A 94 15.97 -4.89 16.63
N SER A 95 16.66 -5.48 15.65
CA SER A 95 18.08 -5.23 15.39
C SER A 95 18.35 -3.75 15.07
N VAL A 96 17.49 -3.13 14.27
CA VAL A 96 17.58 -1.70 13.97
C VAL A 96 17.34 -0.84 15.21
N CYS A 97 16.31 -1.14 16.00
CA CYS A 97 16.02 -0.37 17.20
C CYS A 97 17.15 -0.48 18.25
N GLN A 98 17.76 -1.67 18.39
CA GLN A 98 18.94 -1.86 19.24
C GLN A 98 20.16 -1.08 18.72
N HIS A 99 20.45 -1.13 17.40
CA HIS A 99 21.52 -0.37 16.79
C HIS A 99 21.33 1.15 16.99
N LEU A 100 20.11 1.62 16.82
CA LEU A 100 19.75 3.02 17.02
C LEU A 100 19.55 3.40 18.49
N GLN A 101 19.59 2.45 19.43
CA GLN A 101 19.31 2.67 20.85
C GLN A 101 17.98 3.39 21.08
N ILE A 102 16.93 2.95 20.40
CA ILE A 102 15.57 3.45 20.58
C ILE A 102 14.66 2.34 21.14
N PRO A 103 13.68 2.68 21.98
CA PRO A 103 12.68 1.71 22.43
C PRO A 103 11.77 1.30 21.27
N TYR A 104 11.16 0.11 21.41
CA TYR A 104 10.21 -0.39 20.42
C TYR A 104 9.02 -1.09 21.06
N LEU A 105 7.89 -1.02 20.36
CA LEU A 105 6.62 -1.64 20.72
C LEU A 105 6.13 -2.54 19.60
N VAL A 106 5.34 -3.54 19.97
CA VAL A 106 4.63 -4.41 19.04
C VAL A 106 3.14 -4.33 19.32
N VAL A 107 2.38 -4.06 18.27
CA VAL A 107 0.90 -4.01 18.30
C VAL A 107 0.33 -4.98 17.29
N SER A 108 -0.86 -5.51 17.57
CA SER A 108 -1.54 -6.43 16.66
C SER A 108 -2.86 -5.85 16.21
N PHE A 109 -3.04 -5.76 14.88
CA PHE A 109 -4.28 -5.35 14.23
C PHE A 109 -4.79 -6.46 13.28
N GLU A 110 -4.50 -7.74 13.57
CA GLU A 110 -4.85 -8.86 12.68
C GLU A 110 -6.35 -8.96 12.41
N LYS A 111 -7.17 -8.80 13.45
CA LYS A 111 -8.64 -8.86 13.32
C LYS A 111 -9.16 -7.74 12.42
N GLU A 112 -8.68 -6.53 12.66
CA GLU A 112 -9.06 -5.33 11.93
C GLU A 112 -8.55 -5.38 10.48
N TYR A 113 -7.31 -5.80 10.27
CA TYR A 113 -6.72 -5.97 8.95
C TYR A 113 -7.49 -7.00 8.13
N LYS A 114 -7.81 -8.16 8.73
CA LYS A 114 -8.66 -9.17 8.07
C LYS A 114 -10.00 -8.58 7.66
N LYS A 115 -10.71 -7.91 8.58
CA LYS A 115 -12.06 -7.38 8.37
C LYS A 115 -12.08 -6.21 7.39
N ARG A 116 -11.14 -5.23 7.52
CA ARG A 116 -11.19 -3.96 6.80
C ARG A 116 -10.41 -3.96 5.50
N VAL A 117 -9.44 -4.89 5.33
CA VAL A 117 -8.59 -4.93 4.14
C VAL A 117 -8.80 -6.22 3.36
N ILE A 118 -8.64 -7.38 4.03
CA ILE A 118 -8.67 -8.67 3.32
C ILE A 118 -10.07 -9.05 2.88
N ASP A 119 -11.07 -8.87 3.73
CA ASP A 119 -12.46 -9.20 3.37
C ASP A 119 -12.96 -8.30 2.23
N ASP A 120 -12.58 -7.00 2.21
CA ASP A 120 -12.88 -6.10 1.10
C ASP A 120 -12.15 -6.48 -0.18
N PHE A 121 -10.89 -6.95 -0.07
CA PHE A 121 -10.14 -7.48 -1.21
C PHE A 121 -10.88 -8.65 -1.87
N PHE A 122 -11.30 -9.66 -1.10
CA PHE A 122 -12.04 -10.80 -1.64
C PHE A 122 -13.42 -10.43 -2.19
N LYS A 123 -14.16 -9.56 -1.49
CA LYS A 123 -15.45 -9.04 -1.98
C LYS A 123 -15.32 -8.32 -3.32
N GLY A 124 -14.27 -7.50 -3.48
CA GLY A 124 -14.02 -6.80 -4.73
C GLY A 124 -13.81 -7.77 -5.89
N TYR A 125 -12.91 -8.72 -5.75
CA TYR A 125 -12.67 -9.72 -6.80
C TYR A 125 -13.90 -10.57 -7.10
N ALA A 126 -14.64 -11.01 -6.09
CA ALA A 126 -15.91 -11.73 -6.28
C ALA A 126 -16.95 -10.90 -7.09
N ALA A 127 -16.89 -9.58 -7.00
CA ALA A 127 -17.72 -8.66 -7.76
C ALA A 127 -17.15 -8.27 -9.14
N GLY A 128 -16.00 -8.84 -9.56
CA GLY A 128 -15.31 -8.49 -10.81
C GLY A 128 -14.59 -7.13 -10.78
N ILE A 129 -14.29 -6.65 -9.59
CA ILE A 129 -13.57 -5.40 -9.34
C ILE A 129 -12.17 -5.75 -8.86
N THR A 130 -11.15 -5.00 -9.29
CA THR A 130 -9.77 -5.17 -8.82
C THR A 130 -9.45 -4.14 -7.73
N PRO A 131 -9.67 -4.43 -6.44
CA PRO A 131 -9.43 -3.48 -5.36
C PRO A 131 -7.94 -3.23 -5.16
N ASN A 132 -7.61 -2.14 -4.43
CA ASN A 132 -6.25 -1.84 -4.05
C ASN A 132 -6.07 -2.02 -2.53
N PRO A 133 -5.54 -3.17 -2.07
CA PRO A 133 -5.39 -3.45 -0.65
C PRO A 133 -4.38 -2.53 0.05
N ASP A 134 -3.39 -1.98 -0.68
CA ASP A 134 -2.39 -1.08 -0.10
C ASP A 134 -3.00 0.28 0.25
N VAL A 135 -3.90 0.80 -0.59
CA VAL A 135 -4.69 2.02 -0.28
C VAL A 135 -5.55 1.79 0.95
N LEU A 136 -6.24 0.65 1.03
CA LEU A 136 -7.06 0.29 2.19
C LEU A 136 -6.21 0.13 3.46
N CYS A 137 -5.07 -0.55 3.36
CA CYS A 137 -4.13 -0.72 4.47
C CYS A 137 -3.63 0.62 5.01
N ASN A 138 -3.27 1.56 4.14
CA ASN A 138 -2.86 2.89 4.56
C ASN A 138 -4.01 3.64 5.24
N ARG A 139 -5.21 3.65 4.64
CA ARG A 139 -6.38 4.36 5.18
C ARG A 139 -6.86 3.80 6.52
N GLU A 140 -7.02 2.46 6.61
CA GLU A 140 -7.71 1.82 7.74
C GLU A 140 -6.76 1.40 8.86
N ILE A 141 -5.50 1.06 8.53
CA ILE A 141 -4.57 0.49 9.49
C ILE A 141 -3.48 1.51 9.86
N LYS A 142 -2.63 1.94 8.89
CA LYS A 142 -1.46 2.75 9.21
C LYS A 142 -1.81 4.17 9.68
N PHE A 143 -2.71 4.85 8.97
CA PHE A 143 -3.06 6.22 9.29
C PHE A 143 -4.38 6.36 10.09
N ASP A 144 -4.99 5.25 10.49
CA ASP A 144 -6.11 5.22 11.44
C ASP A 144 -5.73 4.48 12.72
N LEU A 145 -5.74 3.15 12.73
CA LEU A 145 -5.53 2.36 13.96
C LEU A 145 -4.14 2.56 14.56
N PHE A 146 -3.09 2.46 13.74
CA PHE A 146 -1.72 2.67 14.22
C PHE A 146 -1.53 4.10 14.76
N MET A 147 -2.02 5.12 14.06
CA MET A 147 -1.93 6.51 14.52
C MET A 147 -2.67 6.69 15.85
N LYS A 148 -3.90 6.18 15.99
CA LYS A 148 -4.68 6.27 17.23
C LYS A 148 -3.96 5.59 18.38
N GLU A 149 -3.42 4.41 18.16
CA GLU A 149 -2.70 3.65 19.18
C GLU A 149 -1.37 4.33 19.57
N ALA A 150 -0.63 4.85 18.59
CA ALA A 150 0.59 5.61 18.83
C ALA A 150 0.32 6.84 19.72
N ILE A 151 -0.72 7.63 19.37
CA ILE A 151 -1.11 8.80 20.16
C ILE A 151 -1.57 8.40 21.57
N ARG A 152 -2.34 7.31 21.72
CA ARG A 152 -2.76 6.79 23.03
C ARG A 152 -1.57 6.40 23.90
N LEU A 153 -0.48 5.95 23.29
CA LEU A 153 0.76 5.55 23.96
C LEU A 153 1.75 6.70 24.19
N GLY A 154 1.37 7.94 23.84
CA GLY A 154 2.15 9.15 24.12
C GLY A 154 2.92 9.73 22.93
N ALA A 155 2.60 9.33 21.69
CA ALA A 155 3.18 9.96 20.50
C ALA A 155 2.54 11.33 20.25
N ASP A 156 3.36 12.34 19.97
CA ASP A 156 2.91 13.62 19.41
C ASP A 156 2.69 13.50 17.92
N LEU A 157 3.57 12.77 17.26
CA LEU A 157 3.61 12.56 15.79
C LEU A 157 3.86 11.09 15.49
N ILE A 158 3.48 10.69 14.28
CA ILE A 158 3.91 9.40 13.70
C ILE A 158 4.79 9.65 12.48
N ALA A 159 5.63 8.65 12.16
CA ALA A 159 6.41 8.68 10.93
C ALA A 159 6.34 7.35 10.21
N THR A 160 6.49 7.39 8.90
CA THR A 160 6.50 6.19 8.06
C THR A 160 7.58 6.30 6.98
N GLY A 161 8.08 5.14 6.52
CA GLY A 161 9.03 5.04 5.41
C GLY A 161 8.41 5.22 4.02
N HIS A 162 7.34 5.98 3.87
CA HIS A 162 6.76 6.26 2.56
C HIS A 162 7.57 7.31 1.80
N HIS A 163 7.87 7.03 0.53
CA HIS A 163 8.50 7.97 -0.40
C HIS A 163 7.49 9.02 -0.89
N ILE A 164 7.06 9.87 0.02
CA ILE A 164 6.17 11.03 -0.20
C ILE A 164 6.70 12.22 0.60
N ARG A 165 6.29 13.43 0.24
CA ARG A 165 6.67 14.65 0.94
C ARG A 165 5.43 15.37 1.46
N SER A 166 5.62 16.18 2.47
CA SER A 166 4.60 17.09 2.98
C SER A 166 5.15 18.49 3.16
N ARG A 167 4.33 19.49 2.89
CA ARG A 167 4.71 20.90 3.06
C ARG A 167 3.66 21.62 3.89
N LYS A 168 4.10 22.22 5.00
CA LYS A 168 3.23 23.12 5.78
C LYS A 168 3.04 24.43 5.03
N THR A 169 1.80 24.90 4.95
CA THR A 169 1.42 26.18 4.36
C THR A 169 0.55 26.94 5.35
N LYS A 170 0.30 28.23 5.10
CA LYS A 170 -0.64 29.04 5.91
C LYS A 170 -2.05 28.44 5.94
N MET A 171 -2.37 27.58 4.98
CA MET A 171 -3.70 26.99 4.78
C MET A 171 -3.85 25.59 5.38
N GLY A 172 -2.74 24.93 5.70
CA GLY A 172 -2.66 23.54 6.17
C GLY A 172 -1.47 22.80 5.59
N VAL A 173 -1.58 21.49 5.43
CA VAL A 173 -0.50 20.64 4.93
C VAL A 173 -0.82 20.15 3.52
N GLU A 174 0.08 20.39 2.59
CA GLU A 174 0.04 19.80 1.24
C GLU A 174 0.76 18.46 1.23
N LEU A 175 0.17 17.49 0.56
CA LEU A 175 0.81 16.21 0.25
C LEU A 175 1.50 16.34 -1.12
N LEU A 176 2.79 16.06 -1.15
CA LEU A 176 3.61 16.22 -2.36
C LEU A 176 4.16 14.85 -2.80
N ARG A 177 4.35 14.70 -4.10
CA ARG A 177 5.06 13.55 -4.66
C ARG A 177 6.46 13.45 -4.05
N GLY A 178 6.93 12.19 -3.86
CA GLY A 178 8.30 11.92 -3.43
C GLY A 178 9.32 12.51 -4.41
N LYS A 179 10.53 12.79 -3.93
CA LYS A 179 11.64 13.27 -4.76
C LYS A 179 12.02 12.24 -5.83
N ASP A 180 11.90 10.95 -5.50
CA ASP A 180 12.07 9.84 -6.45
C ASP A 180 10.74 9.58 -7.20
N PRO A 181 10.65 9.92 -8.49
CA PRO A 181 9.41 9.73 -9.25
C PRO A 181 9.05 8.27 -9.48
N ILE A 182 10.04 7.35 -9.43
CA ILE A 182 9.85 5.91 -9.61
C ILE A 182 9.25 5.30 -8.34
N LYS A 183 9.63 5.82 -7.18
CA LYS A 183 9.20 5.35 -5.86
C LYS A 183 8.06 6.15 -5.25
N ASP A 184 7.59 7.22 -5.92
CA ASP A 184 6.50 8.05 -5.41
C ASP A 184 5.27 7.25 -5.01
N GLN A 185 4.95 7.27 -3.71
CA GLN A 185 3.88 6.50 -3.09
C GLN A 185 2.62 7.32 -2.74
N THR A 186 2.52 8.55 -3.23
CA THR A 186 1.31 9.39 -3.01
C THR A 186 0.03 8.70 -3.47
N TYR A 187 0.11 7.83 -4.49
CA TYR A 187 -0.99 7.01 -4.97
C TYR A 187 -1.65 6.15 -3.89
N PHE A 188 -0.88 5.69 -2.90
CA PHE A 188 -1.39 4.80 -1.85
C PHE A 188 -1.94 5.54 -0.62
N VAL A 189 -1.66 6.86 -0.52
CA VAL A 189 -2.00 7.66 0.66
C VAL A 189 -2.91 8.85 0.33
N TYR A 190 -3.46 8.92 -0.87
CA TYR A 190 -4.39 9.97 -1.27
C TYR A 190 -5.65 10.08 -0.38
N PRO A 191 -6.09 9.03 0.35
CA PRO A 191 -7.24 9.17 1.24
C PRO A 191 -6.94 9.87 2.57
N LEU A 192 -5.69 10.31 2.81
CA LEU A 192 -5.33 11.01 4.05
C LEU A 192 -6.11 12.31 4.21
N THR A 193 -6.49 12.61 5.44
CA THR A 193 -7.13 13.85 5.84
C THR A 193 -6.11 14.88 6.33
N GLN A 194 -6.50 16.15 6.39
CA GLN A 194 -5.67 17.21 6.96
C GLN A 194 -5.31 16.93 8.44
N THR A 195 -6.23 16.36 9.21
CA THR A 195 -5.97 16.01 10.61
C THR A 195 -4.86 14.95 10.72
N GLN A 196 -4.87 13.97 9.84
CA GLN A 196 -3.83 12.93 9.79
C GLN A 196 -2.50 13.51 9.31
N LEU A 197 -2.49 14.25 8.20
CA LEU A 197 -1.26 14.83 7.64
C LEU A 197 -0.52 15.74 8.63
N LYS A 198 -1.24 16.51 9.44
CA LYS A 198 -0.64 17.37 10.48
C LYS A 198 0.13 16.58 11.54
N LYS A 199 -0.17 15.30 11.70
CA LYS A 199 0.45 14.38 12.67
C LYS A 199 1.48 13.43 12.03
N CYS A 200 1.78 13.56 10.74
CA CYS A 200 2.65 12.65 10.00
C CYS A 200 3.96 13.30 9.56
N LEU A 201 5.05 12.51 9.64
CA LEU A 201 6.35 12.83 9.07
C LEU A 201 6.75 11.77 8.04
N PHE A 202 7.43 12.21 6.96
CA PHE A 202 7.84 11.36 5.85
C PHE A 202 9.30 11.67 5.45
N PRO A 203 10.30 11.42 6.33
CA PRO A 203 11.67 11.89 6.10
C PRO A 203 12.30 11.37 4.81
N VAL A 204 12.06 10.10 4.47
CA VAL A 204 12.66 9.45 3.28
C VAL A 204 12.12 9.99 1.95
N GLY A 205 11.02 10.72 1.96
CA GLY A 205 10.43 11.32 0.76
C GLY A 205 11.29 12.39 0.11
N GLU A 206 12.23 12.97 0.84
CA GLU A 206 13.19 13.99 0.34
C GLU A 206 14.43 13.38 -0.34
N TYR A 207 14.50 12.03 -0.43
CA TYR A 207 15.64 11.30 -0.99
C TYR A 207 15.20 10.44 -2.17
N ILE A 208 16.12 10.19 -3.10
CA ILE A 208 15.97 9.10 -4.06
C ILE A 208 16.34 7.77 -3.39
N LYS A 209 15.84 6.66 -3.92
CA LYS A 209 16.00 5.34 -3.28
C LYS A 209 17.46 4.92 -3.11
N ASP A 210 18.30 5.26 -4.07
CA ASP A 210 19.73 4.92 -4.03
C ASP A 210 20.45 5.67 -2.90
N ASP A 211 20.10 6.94 -2.64
CA ASP A 211 20.63 7.71 -1.51
C ASP A 211 20.21 7.09 -0.18
N ILE A 212 18.96 6.63 -0.05
CA ILE A 212 18.48 5.91 1.15
C ILE A 212 19.31 4.65 1.38
N ARG A 213 19.59 3.87 0.34
CA ARG A 213 20.42 2.67 0.46
C ARG A 213 21.87 2.98 0.77
N LYS A 214 22.42 4.06 0.19
CA LYS A 214 23.78 4.54 0.48
C LYS A 214 23.85 4.94 1.95
N LEU A 215 22.96 5.79 2.43
CA LEU A 215 22.89 6.22 3.83
C LEU A 215 22.77 5.02 4.79
N ALA A 216 21.91 4.06 4.48
CA ALA A 216 21.74 2.87 5.31
C ALA A 216 23.04 2.07 5.46
N ARG A 217 23.86 1.99 4.41
CA ARG A 217 25.19 1.35 4.46
C ARG A 217 26.21 2.17 5.25
N GLU A 218 26.25 3.49 5.02
CA GLU A 218 27.17 4.41 5.69
C GLU A 218 27.00 4.40 7.21
N VAL A 219 25.74 4.29 7.67
CA VAL A 219 25.44 4.24 9.11
C VAL A 219 25.29 2.81 9.64
N ALA A 220 25.71 1.82 8.86
CA ALA A 220 25.73 0.40 9.19
C ALA A 220 24.38 -0.15 9.70
N LEU A 221 23.25 0.30 9.14
CA LEU A 221 21.94 -0.25 9.53
C LEU A 221 21.86 -1.76 9.20
N PRO A 222 21.38 -2.60 10.11
CA PRO A 222 21.25 -4.05 9.89
C PRO A 222 20.44 -4.42 8.63
N THR A 223 19.53 -3.53 8.21
CA THR A 223 18.65 -3.73 7.04
C THR A 223 19.19 -3.16 5.73
N ALA A 224 20.42 -2.62 5.68
CA ALA A 224 20.99 -1.93 4.51
C ALA A 224 21.00 -2.79 3.23
N ALA A 225 21.25 -4.10 3.34
CA ALA A 225 21.27 -5.04 2.22
C ALA A 225 19.89 -5.66 1.91
N LYS A 226 18.88 -5.40 2.74
CA LYS A 226 17.56 -6.00 2.57
C LYS A 226 16.86 -5.50 1.31
N ARG A 227 16.30 -6.41 0.52
CA ARG A 227 15.52 -6.07 -0.68
C ARG A 227 14.20 -5.39 -0.29
N ASP A 228 13.70 -4.52 -1.18
CA ASP A 228 12.39 -3.90 -0.98
C ASP A 228 11.29 -4.97 -0.91
N SER A 229 10.33 -4.76 -0.01
CA SER A 229 9.12 -5.59 0.06
C SER A 229 8.35 -5.47 -1.25
N GLN A 230 7.88 -6.60 -1.76
CA GLN A 230 7.03 -6.69 -2.95
C GLN A 230 5.79 -7.52 -2.60
N GLY A 231 4.68 -7.28 -3.31
CA GLY A 231 3.41 -7.96 -3.08
C GLY A 231 2.44 -7.14 -2.24
N ILE A 232 1.42 -7.79 -1.69
CA ILE A 232 0.39 -7.15 -0.86
C ILE A 232 1.00 -6.80 0.50
N CYS A 233 0.74 -5.59 0.98
CA CYS A 233 1.23 -5.08 2.26
C CYS A 233 0.93 -6.06 3.41
N PHE A 234 1.94 -6.44 4.18
CA PHE A 234 1.93 -7.44 5.27
C PHE A 234 1.68 -8.90 4.87
N ILE A 235 1.25 -9.19 3.64
CA ILE A 235 1.08 -10.57 3.14
C ILE A 235 2.32 -11.00 2.33
N GLY A 236 3.07 -10.03 1.77
CA GLY A 236 4.31 -10.31 1.06
C GLY A 236 4.08 -10.85 -0.37
N ARG A 237 5.07 -11.62 -0.85
CA ARG A 237 5.09 -12.18 -2.20
C ARG A 237 4.24 -13.44 -2.27
N ILE A 238 2.95 -13.26 -2.44
CA ILE A 238 2.01 -14.35 -2.77
C ILE A 238 1.49 -14.06 -4.17
N ASP A 239 1.37 -15.11 -5.00
CA ASP A 239 0.64 -14.98 -6.25
C ASP A 239 -0.80 -14.59 -5.95
N ALA A 240 -1.29 -13.54 -6.59
CA ALA A 240 -2.62 -13.01 -6.30
C ALA A 240 -3.73 -14.02 -6.62
N LYS A 241 -3.55 -14.84 -7.67
CA LYS A 241 -4.51 -15.88 -8.05
C LYS A 241 -4.54 -16.99 -7.01
N ASP A 242 -3.37 -17.45 -6.53
CA ASP A 242 -3.29 -18.47 -5.48
C ASP A 242 -3.91 -17.98 -4.18
N PHE A 243 -3.67 -16.72 -3.82
CA PHE A 243 -4.31 -16.12 -2.67
C PHE A 243 -5.84 -16.03 -2.81
N LEU A 244 -6.33 -15.66 -3.98
CA LEU A 244 -7.78 -15.62 -4.26
C LEU A 244 -8.41 -17.02 -4.20
N LYS A 245 -7.73 -18.06 -4.68
CA LYS A 245 -8.19 -19.46 -4.60
C LYS A 245 -8.40 -19.96 -3.17
N THR A 246 -7.78 -19.32 -2.17
CA THR A 246 -8.01 -19.70 -0.75
C THR A 246 -9.44 -19.46 -0.28
N ARG A 247 -10.22 -18.60 -0.95
CA ARG A 247 -11.59 -18.24 -0.55
C ARG A 247 -12.59 -18.18 -1.70
N LEU A 248 -12.13 -18.01 -2.95
CA LEU A 248 -13.00 -17.97 -4.12
C LEU A 248 -12.96 -19.33 -4.82
N PRO A 249 -14.12 -19.90 -5.17
CA PRO A 249 -14.16 -21.23 -5.78
C PRO A 249 -13.62 -21.19 -7.21
N GLU A 250 -13.02 -22.27 -7.64
CA GLU A 250 -12.72 -22.50 -9.06
C GLU A 250 -14.02 -22.85 -9.79
N LYS A 251 -14.30 -22.13 -10.87
CA LYS A 251 -15.47 -22.38 -11.73
C LYS A 251 -15.08 -22.18 -13.17
N THR A 252 -15.09 -23.25 -13.94
CA THR A 252 -14.77 -23.19 -15.36
C THR A 252 -15.71 -22.24 -16.11
N GLY A 253 -15.14 -21.35 -16.91
CA GLY A 253 -15.85 -20.40 -17.78
C GLY A 253 -15.14 -20.26 -19.12
N ASP A 254 -15.73 -19.49 -20.03
CA ASP A 254 -15.19 -19.30 -21.38
C ASP A 254 -14.34 -18.03 -21.51
N ILE A 255 -13.24 -18.15 -22.26
CA ILE A 255 -12.46 -17.02 -22.77
C ILE A 255 -12.94 -16.78 -24.20
N VAL A 256 -13.39 -15.54 -24.47
CA VAL A 256 -13.88 -15.15 -25.78
C VAL A 256 -13.15 -13.91 -26.31
N ASP A 257 -13.14 -13.73 -27.62
CA ASP A 257 -12.71 -12.47 -28.22
C ASP A 257 -13.82 -11.39 -28.11
N THR A 258 -13.54 -10.18 -28.60
CA THR A 258 -14.51 -9.07 -28.60
C THR A 258 -15.70 -9.28 -29.52
N LYS A 259 -15.66 -10.27 -30.44
CA LYS A 259 -16.75 -10.69 -31.32
C LYS A 259 -17.60 -11.82 -30.72
N GLY A 260 -17.16 -12.41 -29.58
CA GLY A 260 -17.82 -13.50 -28.90
C GLY A 260 -17.34 -14.90 -29.32
N ASN A 261 -16.33 -15.01 -30.18
CA ASN A 261 -15.73 -16.29 -30.54
C ASN A 261 -14.98 -16.88 -29.36
N ARG A 262 -15.20 -18.15 -29.08
CA ARG A 262 -14.54 -18.85 -27.99
C ARG A 262 -13.09 -19.17 -28.34
N LEU A 263 -12.17 -18.81 -27.46
CA LEU A 263 -10.73 -19.00 -27.62
C LEU A 263 -10.14 -20.00 -26.62
N GLY A 264 -10.83 -20.26 -25.50
CA GLY A 264 -10.33 -21.13 -24.46
C GLY A 264 -11.26 -21.22 -23.24
N LYS A 265 -10.74 -21.78 -22.15
CA LYS A 265 -11.43 -21.87 -20.86
C LYS A 265 -10.56 -21.29 -19.75
N HIS A 266 -11.18 -20.79 -18.70
CA HIS A 266 -10.52 -20.30 -17.49
C HIS A 266 -11.16 -20.91 -16.24
N GLU A 267 -10.54 -20.71 -15.08
CA GLU A 267 -10.94 -21.29 -13.77
C GLU A 267 -11.84 -20.38 -12.92
N GLY A 268 -12.21 -19.21 -13.42
CA GLY A 268 -13.07 -18.23 -12.75
C GLY A 268 -12.78 -16.82 -13.22
N ALA A 269 -13.81 -16.10 -13.68
CA ALA A 269 -13.65 -14.74 -14.23
C ALA A 269 -13.11 -13.73 -13.20
N TRP A 270 -13.34 -13.98 -11.91
CA TRP A 270 -12.83 -13.16 -10.80
C TRP A 270 -11.33 -13.26 -10.56
N PHE A 271 -10.63 -14.20 -11.16
CA PHE A 271 -9.16 -14.29 -11.07
C PHE A 271 -8.42 -13.40 -12.08
N TYR A 272 -9.15 -12.67 -12.91
CA TYR A 272 -8.57 -11.88 -13.99
C TYR A 272 -8.80 -10.39 -13.81
N THR A 273 -7.78 -9.61 -14.21
CA THR A 273 -7.79 -8.15 -14.12
C THR A 273 -7.66 -7.54 -15.53
N ILE A 274 -8.35 -6.45 -15.80
CA ILE A 274 -8.25 -5.71 -17.07
C ILE A 274 -6.79 -5.32 -17.34
N GLY A 275 -6.32 -5.59 -18.55
CA GLY A 275 -4.95 -5.36 -19.01
C GLY A 275 -3.96 -6.49 -18.70
N GLN A 276 -4.40 -7.58 -18.06
CA GLN A 276 -3.57 -8.77 -17.82
C GLN A 276 -3.26 -9.46 -19.14
N ARG A 277 -1.95 -9.78 -19.34
CA ARG A 277 -1.45 -10.45 -20.54
C ARG A 277 -1.37 -11.97 -20.39
N ARG A 278 -0.96 -12.45 -19.20
CA ARG A 278 -0.88 -13.89 -18.94
C ARG A 278 -2.27 -14.40 -18.58
N ILE A 279 -2.80 -15.28 -19.45
CA ILE A 279 -4.16 -15.80 -19.32
C ILE A 279 -4.04 -17.31 -19.44
N ASP A 280 -4.24 -18.02 -18.32
CA ASP A 280 -4.22 -19.47 -18.30
C ASP A 280 -5.38 -20.02 -19.14
N GLY A 281 -5.15 -21.13 -19.84
CA GLY A 281 -6.14 -21.73 -20.75
C GLY A 281 -6.23 -21.09 -22.12
N LEU A 282 -5.35 -20.13 -22.44
CA LEU A 282 -5.18 -19.55 -23.74
C LEU A 282 -3.83 -19.98 -24.34
N SER A 283 -3.82 -20.79 -25.37
CA SER A 283 -2.62 -21.29 -26.05
C SER A 283 -2.74 -21.08 -27.58
N GLY A 284 -1.58 -21.01 -28.26
CA GLY A 284 -1.55 -20.99 -29.72
C GLY A 284 -1.94 -19.68 -30.41
N THR A 285 -2.03 -18.57 -29.68
CA THR A 285 -2.32 -17.26 -30.30
C THR A 285 -1.09 -16.66 -30.97
N VAL A 286 -1.19 -16.27 -32.23
CA VAL A 286 -0.11 -15.64 -33.01
C VAL A 286 0.25 -14.26 -32.50
N LYS A 287 -0.70 -13.55 -31.86
CA LYS A 287 -0.51 -12.21 -31.28
C LYS A 287 -0.86 -12.22 -29.79
N PRO A 288 -0.16 -11.41 -28.96
CA PRO A 288 -0.48 -11.26 -27.55
C PRO A 288 -1.91 -10.76 -27.36
N LEU A 289 -2.68 -11.45 -26.52
CA LEU A 289 -4.01 -11.04 -26.10
C LEU A 289 -3.99 -10.54 -24.63
N TYR A 290 -4.90 -9.64 -24.34
CA TYR A 290 -5.05 -8.99 -23.04
C TYR A 290 -6.49 -9.06 -22.57
N VAL A 291 -6.70 -9.15 -21.27
CA VAL A 291 -8.05 -9.06 -20.69
C VAL A 291 -8.60 -7.65 -20.91
N ILE A 292 -9.73 -7.57 -21.63
CA ILE A 292 -10.44 -6.32 -21.91
C ILE A 292 -11.56 -6.10 -20.91
N ARG A 293 -12.25 -7.17 -20.53
CA ARG A 293 -13.40 -7.14 -19.63
C ARG A 293 -13.58 -8.49 -18.98
N THR A 294 -14.08 -8.49 -17.75
CA THR A 294 -14.58 -9.67 -17.06
C THR A 294 -16.08 -9.51 -16.78
N ASP A 295 -16.83 -10.58 -16.89
CA ASP A 295 -18.24 -10.66 -16.49
C ASP A 295 -18.41 -11.82 -15.51
N VAL A 296 -18.34 -11.51 -14.21
CA VAL A 296 -18.39 -12.53 -13.16
C VAL A 296 -19.75 -13.21 -13.07
N LYS A 297 -20.85 -12.54 -13.46
CA LYS A 297 -22.19 -13.13 -13.45
C LYS A 297 -22.32 -14.22 -14.51
N LYS A 298 -21.77 -13.96 -15.70
CA LYS A 298 -21.75 -14.93 -16.82
C LYS A 298 -20.54 -15.85 -16.75
N ASN A 299 -19.63 -15.63 -15.81
CA ASN A 299 -18.35 -16.31 -15.69
C ASN A 299 -17.56 -16.27 -17.01
N LEU A 300 -17.38 -15.07 -17.59
CA LEU A 300 -16.81 -14.85 -18.90
C LEU A 300 -15.60 -13.89 -18.82
N VAL A 301 -14.52 -14.24 -19.53
CA VAL A 301 -13.36 -13.36 -19.74
C VAL A 301 -13.29 -12.97 -21.21
N VAL A 302 -13.35 -11.67 -21.48
CA VAL A 302 -13.21 -11.13 -22.84
C VAL A 302 -11.78 -10.66 -23.05
N VAL A 303 -11.15 -11.12 -24.12
CA VAL A 303 -9.78 -10.79 -24.48
C VAL A 303 -9.71 -10.08 -25.83
N GLY A 304 -8.66 -9.30 -26.02
CA GLY A 304 -8.44 -8.58 -27.27
C GLY A 304 -7.01 -8.07 -27.40
N SER A 305 -6.75 -7.25 -28.40
CA SER A 305 -5.47 -6.61 -28.65
C SER A 305 -5.11 -5.59 -27.56
N ASP A 306 -3.84 -5.21 -27.47
CA ASP A 306 -3.41 -4.16 -26.52
C ASP A 306 -4.18 -2.84 -26.72
N ARG A 307 -4.49 -2.45 -27.97
CA ARG A 307 -5.24 -1.22 -28.30
C ARG A 307 -6.62 -1.18 -27.64
N GLU A 308 -7.27 -2.33 -27.49
CA GLU A 308 -8.61 -2.44 -26.90
C GLU A 308 -8.60 -2.32 -25.38
N THR A 309 -7.41 -2.32 -24.73
CA THR A 309 -7.26 -2.01 -23.30
C THR A 309 -7.28 -0.51 -22.99
N TYR A 310 -7.20 0.34 -24.03
CA TYR A 310 -7.09 1.79 -23.86
C TYR A 310 -8.46 2.46 -23.77
N ALA A 311 -8.63 3.34 -22.80
CA ALA A 311 -9.83 4.14 -22.59
C ALA A 311 -9.49 5.62 -22.42
N LYS A 312 -10.45 6.50 -22.69
CA LYS A 312 -10.27 7.96 -22.57
C LYS A 312 -10.86 8.53 -21.29
N VAL A 313 -11.84 7.84 -20.71
CA VAL A 313 -12.61 8.32 -19.56
C VAL A 313 -12.51 7.32 -18.40
N ALA A 314 -12.25 7.84 -17.20
CA ALA A 314 -12.37 7.13 -15.94
C ALA A 314 -13.50 7.73 -15.09
N ARG A 315 -14.58 6.99 -14.84
CA ARG A 315 -15.61 7.40 -13.88
C ARG A 315 -15.16 7.14 -12.46
N ILE A 316 -15.49 8.05 -11.55
CA ILE A 316 -14.96 8.07 -10.20
C ILE A 316 -16.10 8.11 -9.19
N LYS A 317 -15.99 7.30 -8.13
CA LYS A 317 -16.86 7.33 -6.95
C LYS A 317 -16.04 7.69 -5.71
N GLY A 318 -16.70 8.40 -4.77
CA GLY A 318 -16.07 8.70 -3.48
C GLY A 318 -14.85 9.63 -3.63
N LEU A 319 -14.96 10.66 -4.47
CA LEU A 319 -13.88 11.63 -4.66
C LEU A 319 -13.60 12.36 -3.34
N HIS A 320 -12.40 12.17 -2.83
CA HIS A 320 -11.86 12.80 -1.62
C HIS A 320 -10.74 13.76 -2.00
N LEU A 321 -10.75 14.97 -1.45
CA LEU A 321 -9.68 15.95 -1.64
C LEU A 321 -8.92 16.18 -0.34
N ILE A 322 -7.59 16.22 -0.44
CA ILE A 322 -6.67 16.53 0.67
C ILE A 322 -6.45 18.05 0.75
N SER A 323 -7.42 18.85 0.45
CA SER A 323 -7.19 20.29 0.42
C SER A 323 -6.94 20.87 1.82
N PRO A 324 -5.94 21.73 2.00
CA PRO A 324 -5.73 22.50 3.23
C PRO A 324 -6.92 23.42 3.60
N LYS A 325 -7.57 24.01 2.62
CA LYS A 325 -8.93 24.54 2.71
C LYS A 325 -9.87 23.51 2.11
N ALA A 326 -11.06 23.38 2.64
CA ALA A 326 -12.14 22.62 2.01
C ALA A 326 -12.39 23.20 0.60
N THR A 327 -11.43 23.01 -0.32
CA THR A 327 -11.57 23.43 -1.71
C THR A 327 -12.69 22.61 -2.30
N PRO A 328 -13.83 23.20 -2.65
CA PRO A 328 -14.89 22.46 -3.28
C PRO A 328 -14.38 21.76 -4.54
N VAL A 329 -14.81 20.54 -4.77
CA VAL A 329 -14.43 19.78 -5.99
C VAL A 329 -14.78 20.57 -7.24
N GLU A 330 -15.82 21.37 -7.17
CA GLU A 330 -16.31 22.24 -8.23
C GLU A 330 -15.23 23.22 -8.75
N GLN A 331 -14.32 23.65 -7.89
CA GLN A 331 -13.21 24.52 -8.31
C GLN A 331 -12.16 23.80 -9.18
N LEU A 332 -12.17 22.47 -9.22
CA LEU A 332 -11.28 21.68 -10.06
C LEU A 332 -11.92 21.31 -11.41
N LEU A 333 -13.25 21.47 -11.54
CA LEU A 333 -13.96 21.14 -12.77
C LEU A 333 -13.48 22.02 -13.92
N GLY A 334 -13.29 21.42 -15.08
CA GLY A 334 -12.82 22.07 -16.29
C GLY A 334 -11.33 22.43 -16.31
N LYS A 335 -10.62 22.32 -15.17
CA LYS A 335 -9.19 22.61 -15.10
C LYS A 335 -8.34 21.46 -15.64
N LYS A 336 -7.22 21.83 -16.26
CA LYS A 336 -6.17 20.87 -16.66
C LYS A 336 -5.49 20.34 -15.39
N LEU A 337 -5.57 19.05 -15.16
CA LEU A 337 -4.96 18.32 -14.04
C LEU A 337 -4.12 17.17 -14.59
N LEU A 338 -3.34 16.57 -13.69
CA LEU A 338 -2.65 15.32 -13.91
C LEU A 338 -3.34 14.22 -13.10
N ALA A 339 -3.33 12.98 -13.59
CA ALA A 339 -3.92 11.85 -12.87
C ALA A 339 -3.08 10.58 -12.99
N LYS A 340 -3.15 9.72 -11.97
CA LYS A 340 -2.68 8.32 -12.01
C LYS A 340 -3.88 7.38 -11.89
N PRO A 341 -4.23 6.61 -12.94
CA PRO A 341 -5.31 5.61 -12.87
C PRO A 341 -4.86 4.27 -12.27
N ARG A 342 -3.60 4.14 -11.95
CA ARG A 342 -2.93 3.00 -11.30
C ARG A 342 -1.62 3.44 -10.70
N TYR A 343 -1.01 2.58 -9.87
CA TYR A 343 0.34 2.84 -9.39
C TYR A 343 1.34 2.78 -10.56
N THR A 344 1.92 3.91 -10.89
CA THR A 344 2.89 4.10 -11.97
C THR A 344 3.73 5.34 -11.69
N PRO A 345 5.00 5.41 -12.13
CA PRO A 345 5.80 6.63 -12.06
C PRO A 345 5.19 7.79 -12.85
N GLN A 346 4.50 7.48 -13.95
CA GLN A 346 3.94 8.46 -14.87
C GLN A 346 2.63 9.07 -14.34
N VAL A 347 2.43 10.33 -14.63
CA VAL A 347 1.16 11.06 -14.48
C VAL A 347 0.62 11.44 -15.85
N PHE A 348 -0.69 11.41 -16.01
CA PHE A 348 -1.36 11.59 -17.30
C PHE A 348 -2.24 12.84 -17.27
N PRO A 349 -2.11 13.75 -18.27
CA PRO A 349 -2.90 14.97 -18.32
C PRO A 349 -4.35 14.69 -18.71
N GLY A 350 -5.26 15.52 -18.19
CA GLY A 350 -6.67 15.46 -18.51
C GLY A 350 -7.46 16.53 -17.76
N ILE A 351 -8.79 16.37 -17.73
CA ILE A 351 -9.73 17.31 -17.15
C ILE A 351 -10.73 16.56 -16.27
N LEU A 352 -10.93 17.05 -15.05
CA LEU A 352 -12.00 16.57 -14.17
C LEU A 352 -13.32 17.21 -14.60
N LYS A 353 -14.32 16.38 -14.84
CA LYS A 353 -15.66 16.79 -15.27
C LYS A 353 -16.74 16.13 -14.41
N LYS A 354 -17.97 16.63 -14.52
CA LYS A 354 -19.15 16.11 -13.85
C LYS A 354 -20.33 16.07 -14.83
N ASP A 355 -21.10 14.99 -14.78
CA ASP A 355 -22.37 14.84 -15.46
C ASP A 355 -23.44 14.29 -14.53
N GLN A 356 -24.60 13.91 -15.02
CA GLN A 356 -25.70 13.32 -14.23
C GLN A 356 -25.33 12.02 -13.51
N LYS A 357 -24.32 11.29 -14.01
CA LYS A 357 -23.80 10.03 -13.41
C LYS A 357 -22.65 10.27 -12.41
N GLY A 358 -22.27 11.54 -12.15
CA GLY A 358 -21.24 11.91 -11.19
C GLY A 358 -19.92 12.38 -11.82
N TYR A 359 -18.83 12.27 -11.07
CA TYR A 359 -17.51 12.74 -11.51
C TYR A 359 -16.84 11.74 -12.44
N TYR A 360 -16.10 12.29 -13.42
CA TYR A 360 -15.21 11.52 -14.28
C TYR A 360 -14.00 12.35 -14.69
N PHE A 361 -12.92 11.66 -15.02
CA PHE A 361 -11.70 12.27 -15.55
C PHE A 361 -11.56 11.88 -17.02
N GLU A 362 -11.46 12.88 -17.90
CA GLU A 362 -11.20 12.69 -19.31
C GLU A 362 -9.73 12.96 -19.59
N PHE A 363 -9.01 11.90 -19.95
CA PHE A 363 -7.59 11.97 -20.31
C PHE A 363 -7.40 12.67 -21.65
N THR A 364 -6.30 13.41 -21.80
CA THR A 364 -5.94 14.06 -23.07
C THR A 364 -5.68 13.02 -24.18
N LYS A 365 -5.01 11.92 -23.81
CA LYS A 365 -4.80 10.74 -24.66
C LYS A 365 -5.45 9.53 -24.02
N ARG A 366 -5.76 8.51 -24.81
CA ARG A 366 -6.26 7.23 -24.27
C ARG A 366 -5.19 6.59 -23.39
N GLU A 367 -5.59 6.07 -22.23
CA GLU A 367 -4.71 5.44 -21.27
C GLU A 367 -5.02 3.96 -21.13
N ARG A 368 -3.96 3.17 -20.96
CA ARG A 368 -4.03 1.71 -20.91
C ARG A 368 -4.63 1.23 -19.59
N ALA A 369 -5.51 0.23 -19.64
CA ALA A 369 -5.99 -0.55 -18.50
C ALA A 369 -6.53 0.32 -17.35
N ILE A 370 -7.49 1.21 -17.64
CA ILE A 370 -8.27 1.92 -16.62
C ILE A 370 -9.22 0.91 -15.98
N THR A 371 -8.88 0.46 -14.76
CA THR A 371 -9.49 -0.72 -14.15
C THR A 371 -10.45 -0.33 -13.01
N PRO A 372 -11.71 -0.77 -13.03
CA PRO A 372 -12.63 -0.60 -11.92
C PRO A 372 -12.08 -1.21 -10.62
N GLY A 373 -12.22 -0.46 -9.52
CA GLY A 373 -11.66 -0.83 -8.21
C GLY A 373 -10.29 -0.23 -7.91
N GLN A 374 -9.51 0.14 -8.94
CA GLN A 374 -8.29 0.92 -8.73
C GLN A 374 -8.63 2.38 -8.41
N SER A 375 -7.66 3.11 -7.90
CA SER A 375 -7.83 4.53 -7.60
C SER A 375 -7.46 5.39 -8.79
N LEU A 376 -8.19 6.49 -8.98
CA LEU A 376 -7.74 7.61 -9.78
C LEU A 376 -7.27 8.71 -8.82
N VAL A 377 -5.96 8.99 -8.82
CA VAL A 377 -5.37 10.01 -7.95
C VAL A 377 -5.03 11.24 -8.77
N LEU A 378 -5.47 12.40 -8.29
CA LEU A 378 -5.37 13.70 -8.98
C LEU A 378 -4.18 14.51 -8.46
N TYR A 379 -3.51 15.19 -9.37
CA TYR A 379 -2.35 16.03 -9.07
C TYR A 379 -2.43 17.38 -9.77
N GLN A 380 -1.85 18.39 -9.10
CA GLN A 380 -1.53 19.67 -9.71
C GLN A 380 -0.03 19.91 -9.53
N LYS A 381 0.75 19.81 -10.61
CA LYS A 381 2.21 19.70 -10.54
C LYS A 381 2.60 18.54 -9.61
N ASP A 382 3.36 18.81 -8.53
CA ASP A 382 3.77 17.80 -7.55
C ASP A 382 2.78 17.64 -6.38
N VAL A 383 1.77 18.49 -6.28
CA VAL A 383 0.78 18.41 -5.20
C VAL A 383 -0.23 17.31 -5.51
N CYS A 384 -0.35 16.33 -4.61
CA CYS A 384 -1.44 15.35 -4.63
C CYS A 384 -2.70 16.00 -4.06
N LEU A 385 -3.71 16.16 -4.91
CA LEU A 385 -4.98 16.80 -4.55
C LEU A 385 -5.95 15.83 -3.85
N GLY A 386 -5.77 14.54 -4.02
CA GLY A 386 -6.70 13.51 -3.58
C GLY A 386 -7.06 12.56 -4.70
N GLY A 387 -8.21 11.91 -4.62
CA GLY A 387 -8.65 10.95 -5.63
C GLY A 387 -9.93 10.23 -5.26
N GLY A 388 -10.28 9.22 -6.06
CA GLY A 388 -11.45 8.37 -5.83
C GLY A 388 -11.31 7.02 -6.49
N VAL A 389 -12.27 6.13 -6.25
CA VAL A 389 -12.26 4.78 -6.82
C VAL A 389 -12.84 4.80 -8.22
N ILE A 390 -12.15 4.20 -9.18
CA ILE A 390 -12.62 4.01 -10.56
C ILE A 390 -13.78 3.02 -10.54
N THR A 391 -14.90 3.39 -11.13
CA THR A 391 -16.09 2.53 -11.24
C THR A 391 -16.30 1.99 -12.65
N ALA A 392 -15.87 2.73 -13.66
CA ALA A 392 -15.96 2.34 -15.06
C ALA A 392 -14.93 3.08 -15.92
N SER A 393 -14.59 2.50 -17.05
CA SER A 393 -13.81 3.13 -18.13
C SER A 393 -14.66 3.20 -19.40
N GLN A 394 -14.40 4.22 -20.23
CA GLN A 394 -15.07 4.42 -21.52
C GLN A 394 -14.05 4.78 -22.60
N LEU A 395 -14.30 4.30 -23.82
CA LEU A 395 -13.46 4.54 -25.01
C LEU A 395 -13.40 6.01 -25.41
#